data_49765e25ab02779e3435f20517568ff3
#
_entry.id   49765e25ab02779e3435f20517568ff3
#
_cell.length_a   1.000
_cell.length_b   1.000
_cell.length_c   1.000
_cell.angle_alpha   90.00
_cell.angle_beta   90.00
_cell.angle_gamma   90.00
#
_symmetry.space_group_name_H-M   'P 1'
#
loop_
_entity.id
_entity.type
_entity.pdbx_description
1 polymer ?
#
loop_
_entity_poly.entity_id
_entity_poly.type
_entity_poly.pdbx_seq_one_letter_code
_entity_poly.pdbx_strand_id
1 'polypeptide(L)'
;MGAKEKMSSIGRPVPELPVADVERAQQHYRDALGFEIGWLYPGKEIGAVSHDDMGPIFFRKRKPPFEPAVHWVFAEDIDASYQELKSLGANIVDPLERKPWGLRQFTVEDPDGNLFYFHHD
;
A
#
# COMPACT_ATOMS: atom_id res chain seq x y z
N MET A 1 7.95 28.89 16.33
CA MET A 1 7.65 28.99 15.88
C MET A 1 7.63 29.34 14.84
N GLY A 2 7.58 29.53 14.54
CA GLY A 2 7.67 30.36 13.52
C GLY A 2 7.44 29.91 12.15
N ALA A 3 8.42 29.24 11.60
CA ALA A 3 8.36 28.80 10.22
C ALA A 3 7.15 27.91 9.94
N LYS A 4 6.83 27.00 10.85
CA LYS A 4 5.69 26.12 10.69
C LYS A 4 4.36 26.88 10.61
N GLU A 5 4.24 27.91 11.41
CA GLU A 5 3.01 28.69 11.45
C GLU A 5 2.78 29.51 10.19
N LYS A 6 3.86 29.78 9.47
CA LYS A 6 3.81 30.64 8.30
C LYS A 6 3.64 29.89 7.00
N MET A 7 3.81 28.58 7.03
CA MET A 7 3.69 27.78 5.83
C MET A 7 2.22 27.57 5.49
N SER A 8 1.95 27.55 4.20
CA SER A 8 0.65 27.09 3.71
C SER A 8 0.41 25.66 4.15
N SER A 9 -0.85 25.29 4.24
CA SER A 9 -1.22 23.92 4.58
C SER A 9 -0.73 22.97 3.50
N ILE A 10 0.11 22.02 3.89
CA ILE A 10 0.66 21.00 2.99
C ILE A 10 0.30 19.64 3.55
N GLY A 11 -0.21 18.78 2.70
CA GLY A 11 -0.58 17.43 3.10
C GLY A 11 0.61 16.48 3.13
N ARG A 12 0.33 15.24 3.49
CA ARG A 12 1.35 14.18 3.48
C ARG A 12 1.67 13.78 2.04
N PRO A 13 2.92 13.36 1.78
CA PRO A 13 3.26 12.78 0.48
C PRO A 13 2.38 11.54 0.20
N VAL A 14 2.06 11.34 -1.05
CA VAL A 14 1.32 10.17 -1.50
C VAL A 14 2.26 9.27 -2.28
N PRO A 15 2.41 8.00 -1.90
CA PRO A 15 3.26 7.09 -2.68
C PRO A 15 2.67 6.82 -4.05
N GLU A 16 3.53 6.71 -5.04
CA GLU A 16 3.15 6.30 -6.38
C GLU A 16 3.74 4.93 -6.66
N LEU A 17 2.89 3.96 -6.99
CA LEU A 17 3.31 2.60 -7.27
C LEU A 17 3.24 2.31 -8.77
N PRO A 18 4.29 1.68 -9.32
CA PRO A 18 4.25 1.25 -10.73
C PRO A 18 3.35 0.02 -10.86
N VAL A 19 2.49 0.02 -11.85
CA VAL A 19 1.61 -1.11 -12.15
C VAL A 19 1.49 -1.27 -13.67
N ALA A 20 1.23 -2.48 -14.12
CA ALA A 20 1.04 -2.73 -15.53
C ALA A 20 -0.34 -2.25 -16.02
N ASP A 21 -1.34 -2.31 -15.14
CA ASP A 21 -2.73 -1.96 -15.46
C ASP A 21 -3.34 -1.29 -14.23
N VAL A 22 -3.65 0.00 -14.35
CA VAL A 22 -4.13 0.80 -13.21
C VAL A 22 -5.49 0.32 -12.72
N GLU A 23 -6.39 0.03 -13.64
CA GLU A 23 -7.75 -0.39 -13.26
C GLU A 23 -7.75 -1.73 -12.54
N ARG A 24 -6.94 -2.66 -13.00
CA ARG A 24 -6.75 -3.96 -12.34
C ARG A 24 -6.14 -3.78 -10.95
N ALA A 25 -5.17 -2.89 -10.82
CA ALA A 25 -4.57 -2.61 -9.53
C ALA A 25 -5.60 -2.06 -8.56
N GLN A 26 -6.43 -1.13 -8.99
CA GLN A 26 -7.51 -0.59 -8.15
C GLN A 26 -8.44 -1.68 -7.65
N GLN A 27 -8.83 -2.59 -8.54
CA GLN A 27 -9.72 -3.70 -8.18
C GLN A 27 -9.06 -4.65 -7.19
N HIS A 28 -7.79 -4.97 -7.40
CA HIS A 28 -7.05 -5.84 -6.49
C HIS A 28 -6.93 -5.22 -5.09
N TYR A 29 -6.58 -3.95 -5.01
CA TYR A 29 -6.44 -3.27 -3.72
C TYR A 29 -7.76 -3.17 -2.99
N ARG A 30 -8.86 -2.98 -3.70
CA ARG A 30 -10.19 -3.02 -3.10
C ARG A 30 -10.51 -4.40 -2.55
N ASP A 31 -10.30 -5.43 -3.36
CA ASP A 31 -10.78 -6.78 -3.03
C ASP A 31 -9.88 -7.51 -2.03
N ALA A 32 -8.56 -7.35 -2.14
CA ALA A 32 -7.60 -8.11 -1.35
C ALA A 32 -7.00 -7.31 -0.19
N LEU A 33 -7.03 -5.99 -0.24
CA LEU A 33 -6.36 -5.16 0.77
C LEU A 33 -7.31 -4.19 1.49
N GLY A 34 -8.59 -4.18 1.13
CA GLY A 34 -9.58 -3.36 1.83
C GLY A 34 -9.57 -1.89 1.51
N PHE A 35 -8.99 -1.50 0.38
CA PHE A 35 -9.01 -0.11 -0.07
C PHE A 35 -10.31 0.23 -0.76
N GLU A 36 -10.58 1.53 -0.89
CA GLU A 36 -11.65 2.06 -1.74
C GLU A 36 -11.03 2.58 -3.02
N ILE A 37 -11.72 2.35 -4.14
CA ILE A 37 -11.29 2.89 -5.42
C ILE A 37 -11.59 4.39 -5.43
N GLY A 38 -10.58 5.18 -5.73
CA GLY A 38 -10.70 6.62 -5.89
C GLY A 38 -10.97 7.00 -7.35
N TRP A 39 -10.16 7.88 -7.89
CA TRP A 39 -10.34 8.37 -9.24
C TRP A 39 -9.48 7.57 -10.23
N LEU A 40 -9.88 7.62 -11.50
CA LEU A 40 -9.13 7.05 -12.61
C LEU A 40 -9.12 8.11 -13.72
N TYR A 41 -7.94 8.50 -14.18
CA TYR A 41 -7.80 9.46 -15.26
C TYR A 41 -8.33 8.89 -16.57
N PRO A 42 -8.89 9.72 -17.47
CA PRO A 42 -9.52 9.22 -18.70
C PRO A 42 -8.63 8.32 -19.56
N GLY A 43 -7.33 8.56 -19.61
CA GLY A 43 -6.40 7.70 -20.35
C GLY A 43 -5.98 6.43 -19.62
N LYS A 44 -6.44 6.24 -18.38
CA LYS A 44 -6.10 5.07 -17.52
C LYS A 44 -4.61 4.93 -17.23
N GLU A 45 -3.86 6.03 -17.34
CA GLU A 45 -2.43 6.05 -17.07
C GLU A 45 -2.12 6.22 -15.60
N ILE A 46 -3.04 6.82 -14.85
CA ILE A 46 -2.89 7.10 -13.43
C ILE A 46 -4.25 6.97 -12.74
N GLY A 47 -4.24 6.43 -11.54
CA GLY A 47 -5.44 6.30 -10.72
C GLY A 47 -5.10 6.23 -9.25
N ALA A 48 -6.12 6.20 -8.42
CA ALA A 48 -5.95 6.24 -6.97
C ALA A 48 -6.82 5.22 -6.26
N VAL A 49 -6.32 4.76 -5.13
CA VAL A 49 -7.10 4.06 -4.10
C VAL A 49 -6.84 4.75 -2.78
N SER A 50 -7.71 4.52 -1.80
CA SER A 50 -7.55 5.11 -0.47
C SER A 50 -7.96 4.12 0.60
N HIS A 51 -7.27 4.17 1.73
CA HIS A 51 -7.56 3.36 2.91
C HIS A 51 -7.68 4.28 4.11
N ASP A 52 -8.61 3.98 5.01
CA ASP A 52 -8.85 4.84 6.17
C ASP A 52 -7.60 5.08 7.01
N ASP A 53 -6.80 4.04 7.20
CA ASP A 53 -5.59 4.12 8.02
C ASP A 53 -4.33 4.42 7.19
N MET A 54 -4.16 3.73 6.07
CA MET A 54 -2.96 3.87 5.25
C MET A 54 -2.97 5.10 4.33
N GLY A 55 -4.14 5.70 4.14
CA GLY A 55 -4.29 6.86 3.28
C GLY A 55 -4.32 6.52 1.80
N PRO A 56 -4.12 7.52 0.94
CA PRO A 56 -4.17 7.31 -0.50
C PRO A 56 -2.88 6.72 -1.05
N ILE A 57 -3.04 5.96 -2.12
CA ILE A 57 -1.95 5.46 -2.96
C ILE A 57 -2.32 5.78 -4.40
N PHE A 58 -1.37 6.30 -5.17
CA PHE A 58 -1.55 6.54 -6.59
C PHE A 58 -0.85 5.43 -7.38
N PHE A 59 -1.48 4.98 -8.45
CA PHE A 59 -0.89 4.02 -9.37
C PHE A 59 -0.54 4.73 -10.67
N ARG A 60 0.63 4.43 -11.20
CA ARG A 60 1.03 4.91 -12.51
C ARG A 60 1.33 3.71 -13.40
N LYS A 61 0.70 3.71 -14.57
CA LYS A 61 0.95 2.67 -15.56
C LYS A 61 2.40 2.71 -16.04
N ARG A 62 3.05 1.56 -15.99
CA ARG A 62 4.41 1.38 -16.48
C ARG A 62 4.48 0.15 -17.37
N LYS A 63 5.34 0.20 -18.36
CA LYS A 63 5.62 -0.98 -19.17
C LYS A 63 6.63 -1.86 -18.45
N PRO A 64 6.32 -3.14 -18.22
CA PRO A 64 7.31 -4.04 -17.61
C PRO A 64 8.54 -4.22 -18.52
N PRO A 65 9.73 -4.47 -17.94
CA PRO A 65 9.97 -4.58 -16.50
C PRO A 65 10.12 -3.22 -15.83
N PHE A 66 9.79 -3.17 -14.54
CA PHE A 66 9.98 -1.99 -13.71
C PHE A 66 10.38 -2.41 -12.29
N GLU A 67 10.90 -1.45 -11.53
CA GLU A 67 11.32 -1.67 -10.16
C GLU A 67 10.10 -1.57 -9.24
N PRO A 68 9.70 -2.64 -8.56
CA PRO A 68 8.58 -2.56 -7.63
C PRO A 68 8.90 -1.66 -6.44
N ALA A 69 7.86 -1.08 -5.85
CA ALA A 69 7.99 -0.26 -4.66
C ALA A 69 7.89 -1.11 -3.39
N VAL A 70 8.49 -0.61 -2.31
CA VAL A 70 8.48 -1.27 -1.00
C VAL A 70 7.93 -0.29 0.02
N HIS A 71 7.04 -0.75 0.88
CA HIS A 71 6.41 0.06 1.91
C HIS A 71 6.47 -0.66 3.26
N TRP A 72 6.79 0.10 4.31
CA TRP A 72 6.72 -0.36 5.69
C TRP A 72 5.47 0.21 6.32
N VAL A 73 4.63 -0.65 6.88
CA VAL A 73 3.36 -0.26 7.48
C VAL A 73 3.29 -0.77 8.91
N PHE A 74 3.24 0.13 9.87
CA PHE A 74 3.04 -0.26 11.26
C PHE A 74 1.61 -0.74 11.46
N ALA A 75 1.43 -1.89 12.11
CA ALA A 75 0.12 -2.45 12.44
C ALA A 75 0.00 -2.54 13.95
N GLU A 76 -0.88 -1.77 14.54
CA GLU A 76 -1.06 -1.71 15.98
C GLU A 76 -1.49 -3.06 16.56
N ASP A 77 -2.41 -3.75 15.89
CA ASP A 77 -2.80 -5.12 16.21
C ASP A 77 -2.42 -6.00 15.02
N ILE A 78 -1.16 -6.42 14.99
CA ILE A 78 -0.64 -7.14 13.82
C ILE A 78 -1.28 -8.51 13.63
N ASP A 79 -1.70 -9.16 14.71
CA ASP A 79 -2.38 -10.45 14.61
C ASP A 79 -3.74 -10.29 13.91
N ALA A 80 -4.50 -9.26 14.30
CA ALA A 80 -5.79 -8.96 13.67
C ALA A 80 -5.59 -8.56 12.21
N SER A 81 -4.63 -7.70 11.91
CA SER A 81 -4.33 -7.27 10.54
C SER A 81 -3.96 -8.45 9.65
N TYR A 82 -3.15 -9.36 10.18
CA TYR A 82 -2.76 -10.56 9.46
C TYR A 82 -3.98 -11.42 9.09
N GLN A 83 -4.87 -11.66 10.06
CA GLN A 83 -6.06 -12.48 9.81
C GLN A 83 -7.03 -11.80 8.85
N GLU A 84 -7.20 -10.50 8.97
CA GLU A 84 -8.06 -9.73 8.06
C GLU A 84 -7.58 -9.80 6.62
N LEU A 85 -6.30 -9.57 6.40
CA LEU A 85 -5.73 -9.60 5.05
C LEU A 85 -5.76 -11.02 4.47
N LYS A 86 -5.50 -12.03 5.29
CA LYS A 86 -5.66 -13.42 4.85
C LYS A 86 -7.10 -13.70 4.40
N SER A 87 -8.08 -13.25 5.16
CA SER A 87 -9.49 -13.51 4.84
C SER A 87 -9.94 -12.80 3.57
N LEU A 88 -9.32 -11.67 3.23
CA LEU A 88 -9.60 -10.96 1.99
C LEU A 88 -8.91 -11.58 0.76
N GLY A 89 -7.99 -12.50 0.98
CA GLY A 89 -7.26 -13.14 -0.10
C GLY A 89 -5.97 -12.43 -0.51
N ALA A 90 -5.40 -11.60 0.37
CA ALA A 90 -4.12 -10.97 0.10
C ALA A 90 -3.03 -12.02 -0.14
N ASN A 91 -2.11 -11.72 -1.04
CA ASN A 91 -1.00 -12.62 -1.33
C ASN A 91 0.10 -12.42 -0.28
N ILE A 92 0.07 -13.24 0.77
CA ILE A 92 1.06 -13.20 1.84
C ILE A 92 2.24 -14.07 1.41
N VAL A 93 3.37 -13.42 1.10
CA VAL A 93 4.56 -14.10 0.61
C VAL A 93 5.54 -14.43 1.73
N ASP A 94 5.35 -13.85 2.91
CA ASP A 94 6.15 -14.13 4.10
C ASP A 94 5.22 -14.08 5.30
N PRO A 95 4.99 -15.22 5.99
CA PRO A 95 3.99 -15.27 7.05
C PRO A 95 4.42 -14.50 8.30
N LEU A 96 3.44 -14.19 9.14
CA LEU A 96 3.69 -13.46 10.39
C LEU A 96 4.58 -14.27 11.32
N GLU A 97 5.74 -13.68 11.64
CA GLU A 97 6.68 -14.27 12.60
C GLU A 97 7.60 -13.17 13.14
N ARG A 98 8.30 -13.48 14.22
CA ARG A 98 9.32 -12.55 14.74
C ARG A 98 10.59 -12.72 13.93
N LYS A 99 11.08 -11.61 13.41
CA LYS A 99 12.28 -11.59 12.56
C LYS A 99 13.54 -11.43 13.40
N PRO A 100 14.72 -11.82 12.86
CA PRO A 100 15.99 -11.66 13.57
C PRO A 100 16.30 -10.23 14.02
N TRP A 101 15.75 -9.24 13.32
CA TRP A 101 15.92 -7.82 13.68
C TRP A 101 14.93 -7.34 14.73
N GLY A 102 14.12 -8.24 15.31
CA GLY A 102 13.31 -7.95 16.49
C GLY A 102 11.84 -7.63 16.23
N LEU A 103 11.47 -7.32 14.99
CA LEU A 103 10.07 -7.00 14.68
C LEU A 103 9.27 -8.26 14.39
N ARG A 104 7.99 -8.23 14.76
CA ARG A 104 7.01 -9.16 14.23
C ARG A 104 6.55 -8.60 12.89
N GLN A 105 6.53 -9.44 11.86
CA GLN A 105 6.38 -8.93 10.51
C GLN A 105 5.79 -9.97 9.58
N PHE A 106 4.93 -9.52 8.65
CA PHE A 106 4.52 -10.32 7.50
C PHE A 106 4.55 -9.44 6.24
N THR A 107 4.64 -10.09 5.09
CA THR A 107 4.79 -9.37 3.82
C THR A 107 3.65 -9.73 2.87
N VAL A 108 3.05 -8.69 2.29
CA VAL A 108 2.04 -8.82 1.24
C VAL A 108 2.63 -8.30 -0.06
N GLU A 109 2.40 -9.04 -1.15
CA GLU A 109 2.83 -8.65 -2.48
C GLU A 109 1.62 -8.42 -3.36
N ASP A 110 1.61 -7.32 -4.12
CA ASP A 110 0.56 -7.07 -5.10
C ASP A 110 0.88 -7.77 -6.43
N PRO A 111 -0.03 -7.79 -7.42
CA PRO A 111 0.22 -8.47 -8.69
C PRO A 111 1.40 -7.92 -9.50
N ASP A 112 1.86 -6.73 -9.20
CA ASP A 112 2.96 -6.07 -9.90
C ASP A 112 4.29 -6.17 -9.14
N GLY A 113 4.31 -6.90 -8.02
CA GLY A 113 5.51 -7.10 -7.22
C GLY A 113 5.75 -6.04 -6.17
N ASN A 114 4.85 -5.06 -6.02
CA ASN A 114 4.98 -4.06 -4.96
C ASN A 114 4.75 -4.73 -3.61
N LEU A 115 5.58 -4.38 -2.62
CA LEU A 115 5.61 -5.07 -1.33
C LEU A 115 5.16 -4.16 -0.19
N PHE A 116 4.44 -4.75 0.75
CA PHE A 116 4.06 -4.10 2.00
C PHE A 116 4.56 -4.95 3.15
N TYR A 117 5.48 -4.40 3.93
CA TYR A 117 5.97 -5.03 5.16
C TYR A 117 5.14 -4.50 6.32
N PHE A 118 4.19 -5.31 6.78
CA PHE A 118 3.42 -4.98 7.98
C PHE A 118 4.21 -5.42 9.20
N HIS A 119 4.37 -4.52 10.17
CA HIS A 119 5.25 -4.78 11.29
C HIS A 119 4.73 -4.23 12.60
N HIS A 120 5.21 -4.82 13.67
CA HIS A 120 5.00 -4.37 15.04
C HIS A 120 6.23 -4.75 15.86
N ASP A 121 6.47 -4.07 16.96
CA ASP A 121 7.61 -4.35 17.85
C ASP A 121 7.54 -5.72 18.48
#